data_60c7befee2dadca690371660bd96a545
#
_entry.id   60c7befee2dadca690371660bd96a545
#
_cell.length_a   1.000
_cell.length_b   1.000
_cell.length_c   1.000
_cell.angle_alpha   90.00
_cell.angle_beta   90.00
_cell.angle_gamma   90.00
#
_symmetry.space_group_name_H-M   'P 1'
#
loop_
_entity.id
_entity.type
_entity.pdbx_description
1 polymer ?
#
loop_
_entity_poly.entity_id
_entity_poly.type
_entity_poly.pdbx_seq_one_letter_code
_entity_poly.pdbx_strand_id
1 'polypeptide(L)'
;MIKLEQRTLFNSSINERKSLILSIYGGDKSLTSEKLEDLIDKHLHPEKYDITNRKESLCEMFQRYVDGWLDTGVIGSGRKKHYDVVIRELTRFFIINGIDGCPVEDFNKDSILKFRDFLRSEYKLVDKYPGLYVDMNSRNKPSKERSQNTIAEKLLLLQAFMVELESNDIIPVSPFRKIGKEKEAIMKQQYDEPIFLTKAEFNTIVTKDCPEPLKRAKDIFIVQCCFGCRVGDFRRFTFDNIGIEDGIPFIHYLPQKTHKDGLIRTEIKTPIIRLAYDIIMKYRGELSNNALLPYYPEGNGETGYNYQIKQLLEYCEINRKVAMFSTTLGTNEYKCIYEVASSKLARKTHVDLMNKVQVDKYAAGLHAKNSSAVERYTNMGIKERFILMCAAFGCEGYKVNNTLDIVHN
;
A
#
# COMPACT_ATOMS: atom_id res chain seq x y z
N MET A 1 -41.81 -37.91 -32.99
CA MET A 1 -42.90 -38.20 -32.04
C MET A 1 -42.29 -38.59 -30.70
N ILE A 2 -42.51 -37.83 -29.64
CA ILE A 2 -42.11 -38.16 -28.27
C ILE A 2 -42.97 -39.34 -27.82
N LYS A 3 -42.38 -40.45 -27.34
CA LYS A 3 -43.12 -41.62 -26.85
C LYS A 3 -44.13 -41.21 -25.77
N LEU A 4 -45.25 -41.86 -25.70
CA LEU A 4 -46.36 -41.54 -24.78
C LEU A 4 -45.88 -41.44 -23.32
N GLU A 5 -44.99 -42.35 -22.93
CA GLU A 5 -44.34 -42.38 -21.59
C GLU A 5 -43.52 -41.12 -21.27
N GLN A 6 -42.76 -40.60 -22.24
CA GLN A 6 -41.99 -39.35 -22.07
C GLN A 6 -42.90 -38.13 -21.91
N ARG A 7 -44.08 -38.15 -22.56
CA ARG A 7 -45.07 -37.11 -22.45
C ARG A 7 -45.77 -37.11 -21.09
N THR A 8 -46.02 -38.31 -20.55
CA THR A 8 -46.59 -38.50 -19.20
C THR A 8 -45.62 -38.02 -18.10
N LEU A 9 -44.36 -38.43 -18.21
CA LEU A 9 -43.30 -37.98 -17.32
C LEU A 9 -43.08 -36.46 -17.35
N PHE A 10 -43.09 -35.87 -18.53
CA PHE A 10 -42.98 -34.41 -18.71
C PHE A 10 -44.16 -33.65 -18.09
N ASN A 11 -45.40 -34.14 -18.31
CA ASN A 11 -46.59 -33.52 -17.73
C ASN A 11 -46.61 -33.69 -16.17
N SER A 12 -46.17 -34.81 -15.65
CA SER A 12 -46.02 -35.02 -14.19
C SER A 12 -45.06 -34.02 -13.59
N SER A 13 -43.86 -33.84 -14.18
CA SER A 13 -42.88 -32.89 -13.76
C SER A 13 -43.36 -31.42 -13.79
N ILE A 14 -44.17 -31.05 -14.82
CA ILE A 14 -44.77 -29.71 -14.88
C ILE A 14 -45.80 -29.53 -13.76
N ASN A 15 -46.64 -30.53 -13.49
CA ASN A 15 -47.65 -30.44 -12.44
C ASN A 15 -47.03 -30.39 -11.03
N GLU A 16 -45.97 -31.15 -10.78
CA GLU A 16 -45.22 -31.09 -9.56
C GLU A 16 -44.61 -29.70 -9.32
N ARG A 17 -43.97 -29.11 -10.35
CA ARG A 17 -43.44 -27.74 -10.28
C ARG A 17 -44.57 -26.71 -10.05
N LYS A 18 -45.71 -26.81 -10.71
CA LYS A 18 -46.85 -25.93 -10.46
C LYS A 18 -47.38 -26.03 -9.05
N SER A 19 -47.54 -27.25 -8.52
CA SER A 19 -47.97 -27.47 -7.13
C SER A 19 -46.99 -26.88 -6.13
N LEU A 20 -45.67 -27.01 -6.37
CA LEU A 20 -44.65 -26.45 -5.58
C LEU A 20 -44.70 -24.90 -5.59
N ILE A 21 -44.79 -24.29 -6.77
CA ILE A 21 -44.88 -22.82 -6.90
C ILE A 21 -46.11 -22.30 -6.13
N LEU A 22 -47.26 -22.98 -6.27
CA LEU A 22 -48.49 -22.59 -5.58
C LEU A 22 -48.39 -22.75 -4.07
N SER A 23 -47.71 -23.79 -3.58
CA SER A 23 -47.49 -24.01 -2.15
C SER A 23 -46.56 -22.96 -1.53
N ILE A 24 -45.52 -22.56 -2.24
CA ILE A 24 -44.56 -21.51 -1.80
C ILE A 24 -45.20 -20.14 -1.88
N TYR A 25 -45.94 -19.86 -2.95
CA TYR A 25 -46.63 -18.58 -3.15
C TYR A 25 -47.72 -18.34 -2.08
N GLY A 26 -48.48 -19.39 -1.70
CA GLY A 26 -49.46 -19.35 -0.60
C GLY A 26 -50.44 -18.18 -0.65
N GLY A 27 -50.56 -17.48 -1.77
CA GLY A 27 -51.37 -16.28 -1.93
C GLY A 27 -50.74 -14.97 -1.39
N ASP A 28 -49.48 -14.97 -1.00
CA ASP A 28 -48.77 -13.78 -0.53
C ASP A 28 -48.41 -12.83 -1.68
N LYS A 29 -49.23 -11.79 -1.83
CA LYS A 29 -49.07 -10.74 -2.85
C LYS A 29 -47.88 -9.84 -2.66
N SER A 30 -47.16 -9.95 -1.54
CA SER A 30 -45.93 -9.18 -1.26
C SER A 30 -44.66 -9.81 -1.84
N LEU A 31 -44.74 -11.07 -2.28
CA LEU A 31 -43.63 -11.79 -2.89
C LEU A 31 -43.35 -11.25 -4.30
N THR A 32 -42.13 -10.69 -4.47
CA THR A 32 -41.64 -10.36 -5.82
C THR A 32 -41.20 -11.62 -6.55
N SER A 33 -41.16 -11.57 -7.90
CA SER A 33 -40.71 -12.72 -8.73
C SER A 33 -39.33 -13.23 -8.29
N GLU A 34 -38.42 -12.34 -7.95
CA GLU A 34 -37.05 -12.63 -7.51
C GLU A 34 -37.01 -13.38 -6.17
N LYS A 35 -37.85 -12.97 -5.21
CA LYS A 35 -37.99 -13.67 -3.92
C LYS A 35 -38.66 -15.04 -4.07
N LEU A 36 -39.60 -15.16 -4.99
CA LEU A 36 -40.27 -16.43 -5.29
C LEU A 36 -39.30 -17.42 -5.94
N GLU A 37 -38.47 -16.96 -6.89
CA GLU A 37 -37.40 -17.78 -7.50
C GLU A 37 -36.39 -18.27 -6.45
N ASP A 38 -35.93 -17.41 -5.52
CA ASP A 38 -35.02 -17.76 -4.43
C ASP A 38 -35.65 -18.82 -3.50
N LEU A 39 -36.93 -18.70 -3.17
CA LEU A 39 -37.65 -19.68 -2.35
C LEU A 39 -37.84 -21.03 -3.07
N ILE A 40 -38.08 -20.99 -4.36
CA ILE A 40 -38.20 -22.20 -5.21
C ILE A 40 -36.84 -22.89 -5.29
N ASP A 41 -35.73 -22.13 -5.51
CA ASP A 41 -34.40 -22.71 -5.58
C ASP A 41 -33.99 -23.32 -4.22
N LYS A 42 -34.31 -22.67 -3.11
CA LYS A 42 -34.10 -23.19 -1.76
C LYS A 42 -34.86 -24.51 -1.49
N HIS A 43 -36.05 -24.63 -2.05
CA HIS A 43 -36.85 -25.85 -1.88
C HIS A 43 -36.38 -26.99 -2.79
N LEU A 44 -35.96 -26.68 -4.02
CA LEU A 44 -35.48 -27.68 -5.00
C LEU A 44 -34.04 -28.13 -4.70
N HIS A 45 -33.26 -27.27 -4.07
CA HIS A 45 -31.84 -27.51 -3.78
C HIS A 45 -31.52 -27.22 -2.32
N PRO A 46 -32.20 -27.89 -1.33
CA PRO A 46 -31.96 -27.64 0.09
C PRO A 46 -30.48 -27.85 0.47
N GLU A 47 -29.77 -28.72 -0.22
CA GLU A 47 -28.33 -28.95 -0.03
C GLU A 47 -27.46 -27.74 -0.28
N LYS A 48 -27.89 -26.79 -1.10
CA LYS A 48 -27.19 -25.51 -1.32
C LYS A 48 -27.38 -24.53 -0.15
N TYR A 49 -28.47 -24.68 0.58
CA TYR A 49 -28.91 -23.76 1.64
C TYR A 49 -28.85 -24.36 3.04
N ASP A 50 -28.46 -25.64 3.16
CA ASP A 50 -28.26 -26.30 4.43
C ASP A 50 -26.93 -25.85 5.06
N ILE A 51 -27.00 -24.81 5.87
CA ILE A 51 -25.86 -24.19 6.55
C ILE A 51 -25.14 -25.17 7.47
N THR A 52 -25.83 -26.24 7.94
CA THR A 52 -25.27 -27.21 8.89
C THR A 52 -24.32 -28.21 8.23
N ASN A 53 -24.42 -28.45 6.92
CA ASN A 53 -23.61 -29.39 6.15
C ASN A 53 -22.75 -28.73 5.05
N ARG A 54 -22.87 -27.42 4.84
CA ARG A 54 -22.06 -26.72 3.84
C ARG A 54 -20.63 -26.58 4.35
N LYS A 55 -19.68 -27.15 3.62
CA LYS A 55 -18.26 -26.88 3.87
C LYS A 55 -17.98 -25.39 3.70
N GLU A 56 -17.26 -24.82 4.66
CA GLU A 56 -16.82 -23.43 4.58
C GLU A 56 -15.98 -23.23 3.30
N SER A 57 -16.33 -22.21 2.53
CA SER A 57 -15.59 -21.88 1.31
C SER A 57 -14.23 -21.26 1.67
N LEU A 58 -13.28 -21.34 0.72
CA LEU A 58 -11.96 -20.72 0.88
C LEU A 58 -12.04 -19.23 1.20
N CYS A 59 -12.98 -18.49 0.57
CA CYS A 59 -13.12 -17.05 0.83
C CYS A 59 -13.71 -16.77 2.23
N GLU A 60 -14.68 -17.56 2.70
CA GLU A 60 -15.24 -17.44 4.03
C GLU A 60 -14.18 -17.75 5.11
N MET A 61 -13.43 -18.84 4.91
CA MET A 61 -12.32 -19.21 5.77
C MET A 61 -11.24 -18.12 5.79
N PHE A 62 -10.88 -17.58 4.64
CA PHE A 62 -9.90 -16.50 4.54
C PHE A 62 -10.36 -15.25 5.30
N GLN A 63 -11.64 -14.86 5.15
CA GLN A 63 -12.19 -13.71 5.88
C GLN A 63 -12.14 -13.95 7.38
N ARG A 64 -12.54 -15.13 7.87
CA ARG A 64 -12.51 -15.50 9.28
C ARG A 64 -11.09 -15.42 9.87
N TYR A 65 -10.08 -15.92 9.16
CA TYR A 65 -8.67 -15.82 9.59
C TYR A 65 -8.19 -14.38 9.64
N VAL A 66 -8.51 -13.56 8.64
CA VAL A 66 -8.12 -12.14 8.57
C VAL A 66 -8.77 -11.33 9.69
N ASP A 67 -10.02 -11.61 10.01
CA ASP A 67 -10.74 -10.97 11.14
C ASP A 67 -10.11 -11.40 12.47
N GLY A 68 -9.81 -12.67 12.66
CA GLY A 68 -9.09 -13.17 13.84
C GLY A 68 -7.68 -12.57 14.00
N TRP A 69 -6.94 -12.38 12.92
CA TRP A 69 -5.63 -11.71 12.97
C TRP A 69 -5.75 -10.24 13.36
N LEU A 70 -6.83 -9.56 12.96
CA LEU A 70 -7.08 -8.18 13.38
C LEU A 70 -7.41 -8.14 14.88
N ASP A 71 -8.32 -9.00 15.35
CA ASP A 71 -8.78 -9.04 16.73
C ASP A 71 -7.65 -9.39 17.71
N THR A 72 -6.73 -10.24 17.29
CA THR A 72 -5.54 -10.63 18.09
C THR A 72 -4.35 -9.68 17.91
N GLY A 73 -4.47 -8.61 17.09
CA GLY A 73 -3.39 -7.64 16.85
C GLY A 73 -2.25 -8.16 15.97
N VAL A 74 -2.36 -9.35 15.36
CA VAL A 74 -1.36 -9.89 14.41
C VAL A 74 -1.21 -8.98 13.19
N ILE A 75 -2.32 -8.38 12.75
CA ILE A 75 -2.33 -7.37 11.69
C ILE A 75 -3.07 -6.12 12.13
N GLY A 76 -2.66 -4.95 11.63
CA GLY A 76 -3.40 -3.71 11.82
C GLY A 76 -4.48 -3.49 10.75
N SER A 77 -5.41 -2.55 11.00
CA SER A 77 -6.53 -2.20 10.12
C SER A 77 -6.10 -1.86 8.68
N GLY A 78 -4.94 -1.22 8.50
CA GLY A 78 -4.37 -0.96 7.18
C GLY A 78 -4.04 -2.24 6.41
N ARG A 79 -3.47 -3.25 7.06
CA ARG A 79 -3.13 -4.53 6.45
C ARG A 79 -4.37 -5.35 6.14
N LYS A 80 -5.38 -5.32 7.05
CA LYS A 80 -6.69 -5.94 6.81
C LYS A 80 -7.30 -5.49 5.48
N LYS A 81 -7.31 -4.19 5.20
CA LYS A 81 -7.84 -3.66 3.92
C LYS A 81 -7.21 -4.29 2.68
N HIS A 82 -5.92 -4.62 2.73
CA HIS A 82 -5.24 -5.29 1.62
C HIS A 82 -5.73 -6.74 1.47
N TYR A 83 -5.93 -7.46 2.57
CA TYR A 83 -6.51 -8.81 2.56
C TYR A 83 -7.95 -8.80 2.05
N ASP A 84 -8.80 -7.89 2.53
CA ASP A 84 -10.19 -7.75 2.10
C ASP A 84 -10.30 -7.50 0.58
N VAL A 85 -9.33 -6.79 -0.01
CA VAL A 85 -9.26 -6.61 -1.47
C VAL A 85 -9.00 -7.95 -2.16
N VAL A 86 -8.03 -8.75 -1.67
CA VAL A 86 -7.69 -10.05 -2.27
C VAL A 86 -8.86 -11.02 -2.16
N ILE A 87 -9.56 -11.04 -1.01
CA ILE A 87 -10.74 -11.90 -0.80
C ILE A 87 -11.83 -11.55 -1.82
N ARG A 88 -12.17 -10.27 -1.98
CA ARG A 88 -13.17 -9.83 -2.99
C ARG A 88 -12.76 -10.18 -4.42
N GLU A 89 -11.47 -10.08 -4.76
CA GLU A 89 -10.97 -10.47 -6.08
C GLU A 89 -11.04 -11.98 -6.29
N LEU A 90 -10.74 -12.75 -5.25
CA LEU A 90 -10.83 -14.22 -5.28
C LEU A 90 -12.30 -14.68 -5.41
N THR A 91 -13.22 -14.02 -4.70
CA THR A 91 -14.66 -14.27 -4.83
C THR A 91 -15.13 -14.02 -6.27
N ARG A 92 -14.76 -12.88 -6.88
CA ARG A 92 -15.11 -12.62 -8.28
C ARG A 92 -14.49 -13.65 -9.25
N PHE A 93 -13.25 -14.05 -8.98
CA PHE A 93 -12.60 -15.11 -9.76
C PHE A 93 -13.40 -16.41 -9.72
N PHE A 94 -13.86 -16.84 -8.55
CA PHE A 94 -14.66 -18.06 -8.40
C PHE A 94 -16.01 -17.95 -9.09
N ILE A 95 -16.73 -16.86 -8.90
CA ILE A 95 -18.04 -16.65 -9.55
C ILE A 95 -17.91 -16.67 -11.09
N ILE A 96 -16.94 -15.96 -11.65
CA ILE A 96 -16.72 -15.87 -13.11
C ILE A 96 -16.34 -17.24 -13.71
N ASN A 97 -15.67 -18.10 -12.93
CA ASN A 97 -15.29 -19.45 -13.39
C ASN A 97 -16.31 -20.53 -13.03
N GLY A 98 -17.46 -20.18 -12.44
CA GLY A 98 -18.51 -21.14 -12.07
C GLY A 98 -18.12 -22.11 -10.94
N ILE A 99 -17.21 -21.70 -10.09
CA ILE A 99 -16.72 -22.47 -8.92
C ILE A 99 -16.93 -21.72 -7.61
N ASP A 100 -18.05 -20.99 -7.54
CA ASP A 100 -18.44 -20.29 -6.31
C ASP A 100 -18.57 -21.28 -5.14
N GLY A 101 -18.17 -20.83 -3.94
CA GLY A 101 -18.12 -21.71 -2.79
C GLY A 101 -16.98 -22.76 -2.79
N CYS A 102 -15.96 -22.57 -3.65
CA CYS A 102 -14.80 -23.48 -3.73
C CYS A 102 -14.21 -23.80 -2.34
N PRO A 103 -14.17 -25.07 -1.91
CA PRO A 103 -13.52 -25.45 -0.66
C PRO A 103 -12.01 -25.30 -0.76
N VAL A 104 -11.34 -25.18 0.40
CA VAL A 104 -9.89 -24.94 0.43
C VAL A 104 -9.08 -26.09 -0.18
N GLU A 105 -9.56 -27.34 -0.05
CA GLU A 105 -8.92 -28.54 -0.56
C GLU A 105 -8.82 -28.59 -2.09
N ASP A 106 -9.77 -27.92 -2.78
CA ASP A 106 -9.83 -27.88 -4.23
C ASP A 106 -8.96 -26.76 -4.83
N PHE A 107 -8.47 -25.84 -3.99
CA PHE A 107 -7.60 -24.76 -4.42
C PHE A 107 -6.15 -25.25 -4.53
N ASN A 108 -5.68 -25.45 -5.74
CA ASN A 108 -4.39 -26.07 -6.06
C ASN A 108 -3.46 -25.12 -6.85
N LYS A 109 -2.31 -25.64 -7.33
CA LYS A 109 -1.34 -24.91 -8.15
C LYS A 109 -1.99 -24.24 -9.36
N ASP A 110 -2.83 -24.97 -10.09
CA ASP A 110 -3.44 -24.45 -11.33
C ASP A 110 -4.43 -23.32 -11.01
N SER A 111 -5.11 -23.42 -9.86
CA SER A 111 -5.99 -22.35 -9.36
C SER A 111 -5.21 -21.07 -9.12
N ILE A 112 -4.00 -21.14 -8.55
CA ILE A 112 -3.12 -19.98 -8.35
C ILE A 112 -2.72 -19.35 -9.68
N LEU A 113 -2.33 -20.15 -10.66
CA LEU A 113 -1.95 -19.66 -12.00
C LEU A 113 -3.13 -19.00 -12.71
N LYS A 114 -4.32 -19.62 -12.68
CA LYS A 114 -5.55 -19.03 -13.21
C LYS A 114 -5.94 -17.74 -12.50
N PHE A 115 -5.81 -17.68 -11.18
CA PHE A 115 -6.09 -16.47 -10.41
C PHE A 115 -5.11 -15.33 -10.77
N ARG A 116 -3.81 -15.63 -10.94
CA ARG A 116 -2.83 -14.67 -11.48
C ARG A 116 -3.27 -14.09 -12.82
N ASP A 117 -3.69 -14.95 -13.75
CA ASP A 117 -4.08 -14.53 -15.09
C ASP A 117 -5.40 -13.76 -15.07
N PHE A 118 -6.33 -14.14 -14.19
CA PHE A 118 -7.52 -13.35 -13.89
C PHE A 118 -7.13 -11.96 -13.38
N LEU A 119 -6.26 -11.83 -12.38
CA LEU A 119 -5.82 -10.54 -11.85
C LEU A 119 -5.23 -9.64 -12.94
N ARG A 120 -4.47 -10.23 -13.89
CA ARG A 120 -3.88 -9.51 -15.01
C ARG A 120 -4.93 -8.98 -15.98
N SER A 121 -5.95 -9.78 -16.26
CA SER A 121 -6.97 -9.52 -17.30
C SER A 121 -8.31 -9.03 -16.76
N GLU A 122 -8.49 -8.87 -15.45
CA GLU A 122 -9.77 -8.53 -14.81
C GLU A 122 -10.40 -7.26 -15.40
N TYR A 123 -9.59 -6.27 -15.80
CA TYR A 123 -10.09 -5.04 -16.42
C TYR A 123 -10.94 -5.28 -17.69
N LYS A 124 -10.71 -6.40 -18.41
CA LYS A 124 -11.51 -6.81 -19.60
C LYS A 124 -12.85 -7.44 -19.23
N LEU A 125 -13.05 -7.79 -17.96
CA LEU A 125 -14.22 -8.50 -17.47
C LEU A 125 -15.24 -7.57 -16.83
N VAL A 126 -14.87 -6.32 -16.54
CA VAL A 126 -15.74 -5.34 -15.86
C VAL A 126 -17.02 -5.09 -16.64
N ASP A 127 -16.91 -4.89 -17.95
CA ASP A 127 -18.09 -4.63 -18.82
C ASP A 127 -18.87 -5.92 -19.12
N LYS A 128 -18.21 -7.08 -19.06
CA LYS A 128 -18.85 -8.38 -19.30
C LYS A 128 -19.69 -8.85 -18.10
N TYR A 129 -19.28 -8.49 -16.88
CA TYR A 129 -19.93 -8.90 -15.62
C TYR A 129 -20.22 -7.67 -14.73
N PRO A 130 -21.02 -6.69 -15.20
CA PRO A 130 -21.18 -5.40 -14.51
C PRO A 130 -21.73 -5.55 -13.08
N GLY A 131 -22.56 -6.55 -12.82
CA GLY A 131 -23.13 -6.85 -11.50
C GLY A 131 -22.08 -7.13 -10.42
N LEU A 132 -20.91 -7.69 -10.77
CA LEU A 132 -19.83 -7.97 -9.83
C LEU A 132 -19.01 -6.72 -9.44
N TYR A 133 -19.24 -5.60 -10.10
CA TYR A 133 -18.48 -4.37 -9.94
C TYR A 133 -19.38 -3.16 -9.61
N VAL A 134 -20.67 -3.37 -9.36
CA VAL A 134 -21.65 -2.29 -9.14
C VAL A 134 -21.30 -1.46 -7.90
N ASP A 135 -20.91 -2.10 -6.81
CA ASP A 135 -20.58 -1.45 -5.54
C ASP A 135 -19.17 -0.82 -5.49
N MET A 136 -18.41 -0.98 -6.58
CA MET A 136 -17.07 -0.40 -6.66
C MET A 136 -17.14 1.03 -7.17
N ASN A 137 -16.57 1.97 -6.40
CA ASN A 137 -16.39 3.32 -6.93
C ASN A 137 -15.42 3.31 -8.14
N SER A 138 -15.55 4.33 -8.99
CA SER A 138 -14.83 4.42 -10.28
C SER A 138 -13.30 4.33 -10.13
N ARG A 139 -12.73 4.78 -9.00
CA ARG A 139 -11.27 4.73 -8.74
C ARG A 139 -10.77 3.32 -8.46
N ASN A 140 -11.62 2.45 -7.92
CA ASN A 140 -11.27 1.10 -7.51
C ASN A 140 -11.60 0.05 -8.57
N LYS A 141 -12.42 0.40 -9.56
CA LYS A 141 -12.71 -0.50 -10.69
C LYS A 141 -11.44 -0.76 -11.50
N PRO A 142 -11.13 -2.02 -11.83
CA PRO A 142 -10.04 -2.33 -12.74
C PRO A 142 -10.26 -1.66 -14.10
N SER A 143 -9.40 -0.72 -14.47
CA SER A 143 -9.51 0.02 -15.75
C SER A 143 -8.37 -0.29 -16.72
N LYS A 144 -7.34 -1.00 -16.27
CA LYS A 144 -6.17 -1.39 -17.06
C LYS A 144 -5.50 -2.62 -16.47
N GLU A 145 -4.59 -3.22 -17.22
CA GLU A 145 -3.75 -4.33 -16.75
C GLU A 145 -3.01 -3.96 -15.45
N ARG A 146 -3.03 -4.85 -14.47
CA ARG A 146 -2.26 -4.67 -13.23
C ARG A 146 -0.79 -4.93 -13.46
N SER A 147 0.05 -4.13 -12.79
CA SER A 147 1.48 -4.35 -12.79
C SER A 147 1.87 -5.67 -12.11
N GLN A 148 3.00 -6.23 -12.50
CA GLN A 148 3.56 -7.45 -11.90
C GLN A 148 3.69 -7.31 -10.37
N ASN A 149 4.13 -6.15 -9.87
CA ASN A 149 4.26 -5.93 -8.42
C ASN A 149 2.92 -5.98 -7.68
N THR A 150 1.86 -5.45 -8.29
CA THR A 150 0.50 -5.51 -7.71
C THR A 150 -0.01 -6.95 -7.66
N ILE A 151 0.21 -7.73 -8.72
CA ILE A 151 -0.17 -9.15 -8.78
C ILE A 151 0.63 -9.94 -7.75
N ALA A 152 1.95 -9.74 -7.71
CA ALA A 152 2.83 -10.42 -6.76
C ALA A 152 2.44 -10.13 -5.30
N GLU A 153 2.11 -8.86 -4.96
CA GLU A 153 1.63 -8.50 -3.62
C GLU A 153 0.37 -9.25 -3.22
N LYS A 154 -0.60 -9.35 -4.13
CA LYS A 154 -1.86 -10.08 -3.89
C LYS A 154 -1.62 -11.58 -3.68
N LEU A 155 -0.77 -12.18 -4.50
CA LEU A 155 -0.39 -13.58 -4.36
C LEU A 155 0.40 -13.85 -3.07
N LEU A 156 1.24 -12.91 -2.62
CA LEU A 156 1.94 -13.01 -1.33
C LEU A 156 0.97 -12.97 -0.14
N LEU A 157 -0.10 -12.17 -0.22
CA LEU A 157 -1.15 -12.15 0.80
C LEU A 157 -1.90 -13.49 0.85
N LEU A 158 -2.29 -14.02 -0.30
CA LEU A 158 -2.93 -15.33 -0.39
C LEU A 158 -1.99 -16.45 0.07
N GLN A 159 -0.70 -16.37 -0.26
CA GLN A 159 0.31 -17.32 0.22
C GLN A 159 0.42 -17.30 1.75
N ALA A 160 0.42 -16.12 2.38
CA ALA A 160 0.50 -16.02 3.83
C ALA A 160 -0.67 -16.76 4.50
N PHE A 161 -1.89 -16.60 3.97
CA PHE A 161 -3.06 -17.34 4.43
C PHE A 161 -2.91 -18.86 4.23
N MET A 162 -2.48 -19.32 3.03
CA MET A 162 -2.31 -20.74 2.76
C MET A 162 -1.20 -21.39 3.62
N VAL A 163 -0.17 -20.65 3.98
CA VAL A 163 0.87 -21.11 4.92
C VAL A 163 0.32 -21.22 6.33
N GLU A 164 -0.55 -20.30 6.75
CA GLU A 164 -1.24 -20.38 8.03
C GLU A 164 -2.14 -21.63 8.12
N LEU A 165 -2.88 -21.94 7.05
CA LEU A 165 -3.70 -23.14 7.00
C LEU A 165 -2.85 -24.44 7.08
N GLU A 166 -1.67 -24.46 6.43
CA GLU A 166 -0.70 -25.56 6.55
C GLU A 166 -0.18 -25.66 7.98
N SER A 167 0.13 -24.53 8.63
CA SER A 167 0.67 -24.50 10.00
C SER A 167 -0.37 -24.93 11.06
N ASN A 168 -1.65 -24.80 10.74
CA ASN A 168 -2.77 -25.21 11.60
C ASN A 168 -3.34 -26.60 11.20
N ASP A 169 -2.64 -27.37 10.37
CA ASP A 169 -3.03 -28.71 9.90
C ASP A 169 -4.39 -28.78 9.17
N ILE A 170 -4.90 -27.63 8.67
CA ILE A 170 -6.14 -27.56 7.88
C ILE A 170 -5.92 -28.12 6.49
N ILE A 171 -4.75 -27.86 5.90
CA ILE A 171 -4.30 -28.46 4.65
C ILE A 171 -2.93 -29.11 4.86
N PRO A 172 -2.66 -30.25 4.20
CA PRO A 172 -1.41 -30.99 4.42
C PRO A 172 -0.18 -30.25 3.88
N VAL A 173 -0.33 -29.49 2.80
CA VAL A 173 0.75 -28.71 2.15
C VAL A 173 0.15 -27.52 1.40
N SER A 174 0.69 -26.35 1.62
CA SER A 174 0.31 -25.14 0.87
C SER A 174 0.53 -25.32 -0.64
N PRO A 175 -0.46 -25.02 -1.49
CA PRO A 175 -0.33 -25.14 -2.95
C PRO A 175 0.78 -24.25 -3.52
N PHE A 176 1.18 -23.19 -2.82
CA PHE A 176 2.31 -22.33 -3.20
C PHE A 176 3.66 -23.04 -3.12
N ARG A 177 3.80 -24.10 -2.33
CA ARG A 177 5.03 -24.93 -2.32
C ARG A 177 5.19 -25.79 -3.59
N LYS A 178 4.07 -26.06 -4.28
CA LYS A 178 4.03 -26.89 -5.49
C LYS A 178 4.29 -26.10 -6.78
N ILE A 179 4.40 -24.76 -6.73
CA ILE A 179 4.64 -23.92 -7.92
C ILE A 179 6.08 -24.10 -8.47
N GLY A 180 7.04 -24.51 -7.64
CA GLY A 180 8.41 -24.75 -8.07
C GLY A 180 9.13 -23.49 -8.57
N LYS A 181 9.91 -23.62 -9.66
CA LYS A 181 10.69 -22.50 -10.25
C LYS A 181 9.84 -21.37 -10.80
N GLU A 182 8.60 -21.64 -11.21
CA GLU A 182 7.65 -20.63 -11.68
C GLU A 182 7.28 -19.63 -10.59
N LYS A 183 7.44 -20.00 -9.32
CA LYS A 183 7.13 -19.13 -8.16
C LYS A 183 7.91 -17.82 -8.21
N GLU A 184 9.19 -17.86 -8.54
CA GLU A 184 10.02 -16.68 -8.68
C GLU A 184 9.47 -15.72 -9.75
N ALA A 185 9.12 -16.26 -10.92
CA ALA A 185 8.59 -15.46 -12.02
C ALA A 185 7.23 -14.82 -11.69
N ILE A 186 6.37 -15.52 -10.93
CA ILE A 186 5.01 -15.09 -10.61
C ILE A 186 4.99 -14.11 -9.45
N MET A 187 5.82 -14.33 -8.42
CA MET A 187 5.77 -13.61 -7.15
C MET A 187 6.93 -12.63 -6.96
N LYS A 188 7.88 -12.56 -7.90
CA LYS A 188 9.00 -11.63 -7.85
C LYS A 188 8.50 -10.22 -8.07
N GLN A 189 8.76 -9.36 -7.10
CA GLN A 189 8.56 -7.93 -7.25
C GLN A 189 9.79 -7.34 -7.95
N GLN A 190 9.54 -6.48 -8.92
CA GLN A 190 10.57 -5.74 -9.64
C GLN A 190 10.56 -4.30 -9.12
N TYR A 191 11.71 -3.83 -8.68
CA TYR A 191 11.87 -2.46 -8.22
C TYR A 191 12.77 -1.72 -9.19
N ASP A 192 12.29 -0.56 -9.63
CA ASP A 192 13.13 0.38 -10.36
C ASP A 192 14.26 0.88 -9.48
N GLU A 193 15.34 1.34 -10.09
CA GLU A 193 16.36 2.09 -9.39
C GLU A 193 15.74 3.27 -8.63
N PRO A 194 16.20 3.56 -7.41
CA PRO A 194 15.63 4.65 -6.63
C PRO A 194 15.88 5.99 -7.31
N ILE A 195 14.80 6.68 -7.67
CA ILE A 195 14.85 8.04 -8.22
C ILE A 195 15.04 9.02 -7.06
N PHE A 196 16.07 9.87 -7.14
CA PHE A 196 16.41 10.92 -6.19
C PHE A 196 16.94 12.17 -6.92
N LEU A 197 16.95 13.32 -6.25
CA LEU A 197 17.59 14.52 -6.74
C LEU A 197 19.10 14.47 -6.48
N THR A 198 19.87 14.89 -7.45
CA THR A 198 21.30 15.20 -7.24
C THR A 198 21.43 16.43 -6.33
N LYS A 199 22.61 16.61 -5.71
CA LYS A 199 22.89 17.81 -4.90
C LYS A 199 22.70 19.10 -5.71
N ALA A 200 23.12 19.12 -6.97
CA ALA A 200 22.96 20.28 -7.87
C ALA A 200 21.46 20.58 -8.12
N GLU A 201 20.65 19.56 -8.45
CA GLU A 201 19.21 19.72 -8.63
C GLU A 201 18.52 20.20 -7.35
N PHE A 202 18.89 19.66 -6.18
CA PHE A 202 18.38 20.13 -4.91
C PHE A 202 18.75 21.59 -4.64
N ASN A 203 20.00 21.98 -4.86
CA ASN A 203 20.44 23.36 -4.71
C ASN A 203 19.71 24.32 -5.68
N THR A 204 19.40 23.89 -6.90
CA THR A 204 18.59 24.66 -7.85
C THR A 204 17.21 24.97 -7.23
N ILE A 205 16.55 23.98 -6.60
CA ILE A 205 15.29 24.20 -5.91
C ILE A 205 15.44 25.21 -4.76
N VAL A 206 16.49 25.06 -3.96
CA VAL A 206 16.75 25.94 -2.81
C VAL A 206 16.89 27.40 -3.23
N THR A 207 17.66 27.66 -4.29
CA THR A 207 18.04 29.01 -4.73
C THR A 207 17.02 29.67 -5.66
N LYS A 208 16.23 28.89 -6.41
CA LYS A 208 15.25 29.43 -7.37
C LYS A 208 14.15 30.17 -6.65
N ASP A 209 13.93 31.42 -7.00
CA ASP A 209 12.74 32.12 -6.55
C ASP A 209 11.50 31.54 -7.23
N CYS A 210 10.42 31.38 -6.50
CA CYS A 210 9.20 30.74 -6.96
C CYS A 210 7.98 31.63 -6.70
N PRO A 211 7.00 31.66 -7.63
CA PRO A 211 5.73 32.33 -7.39
C PRO A 211 4.89 31.59 -6.34
N GLU A 212 3.96 32.31 -5.70
CA GLU A 212 2.86 31.68 -4.98
C GLU A 212 2.01 30.87 -6.01
N PRO A 213 1.54 29.67 -5.80
CA PRO A 213 1.57 28.82 -4.61
C PRO A 213 2.79 27.89 -4.49
N LEU A 214 3.77 27.98 -5.41
CA LEU A 214 4.94 27.08 -5.40
C LEU A 214 5.88 27.32 -4.22
N LYS A 215 5.91 28.54 -3.64
CA LYS A 215 6.71 28.82 -2.42
C LYS A 215 6.36 27.89 -1.28
N ARG A 216 5.06 27.68 -1.04
CA ARG A 216 4.58 26.77 0.00
C ARG A 216 5.09 25.35 -0.26
N ALA A 217 4.94 24.85 -1.49
CA ALA A 217 5.39 23.50 -1.86
C ALA A 217 6.91 23.37 -1.74
N LYS A 218 7.66 24.38 -2.16
CA LYS A 218 9.11 24.48 -2.05
C LYS A 218 9.57 24.36 -0.59
N ASP A 219 9.03 25.19 0.30
CA ASP A 219 9.41 25.18 1.72
C ASP A 219 9.14 23.81 2.36
N ILE A 220 7.96 23.24 2.13
CA ILE A 220 7.59 21.91 2.63
C ILE A 220 8.53 20.84 2.07
N PHE A 221 8.82 20.87 0.76
CA PHE A 221 9.65 19.85 0.10
C PHE A 221 11.11 19.91 0.56
N ILE A 222 11.68 21.10 0.70
CA ILE A 222 13.06 21.26 1.19
C ILE A 222 13.19 20.73 2.62
N VAL A 223 12.28 21.10 3.52
CA VAL A 223 12.34 20.60 4.92
C VAL A 223 12.13 19.10 4.97
N GLN A 224 11.24 18.54 4.14
CA GLN A 224 11.06 17.10 4.04
C GLN A 224 12.33 16.38 3.54
N CYS A 225 13.06 16.98 2.58
CA CYS A 225 14.37 16.48 2.15
C CYS A 225 15.37 16.50 3.30
N CYS A 226 15.43 17.60 4.08
CA CYS A 226 16.33 17.70 5.22
C CYS A 226 16.04 16.66 6.32
N PHE A 227 14.77 16.36 6.57
CA PHE A 227 14.39 15.39 7.61
C PHE A 227 14.43 13.92 7.13
N GLY A 228 14.26 13.65 5.87
CA GLY A 228 14.28 12.30 5.30
C GLY A 228 13.18 11.38 5.80
N CYS A 229 12.17 11.89 6.49
CA CYS A 229 11.07 11.12 7.06
C CYS A 229 9.98 10.79 6.03
N ARG A 230 9.05 9.87 6.40
CA ARG A 230 7.88 9.60 5.55
C ARG A 230 6.89 10.77 5.61
N VAL A 231 6.20 11.03 4.51
CA VAL A 231 5.21 12.12 4.42
C VAL A 231 4.10 12.01 5.48
N GLY A 232 3.68 10.78 5.82
CA GLY A 232 2.68 10.55 6.86
C GLY A 232 3.14 10.95 8.26
N ASP A 233 4.43 10.77 8.58
CA ASP A 233 5.03 11.23 9.84
C ASP A 233 5.28 12.75 9.77
N PHE A 234 5.85 13.24 8.65
CA PHE A 234 6.27 14.61 8.42
C PHE A 234 5.14 15.63 8.61
N ARG A 235 3.99 15.39 8.01
CA ARG A 235 2.86 16.35 8.03
C ARG A 235 2.18 16.54 9.40
N ARG A 236 2.63 15.82 10.41
CA ARG A 236 2.11 15.92 11.80
C ARG A 236 3.06 16.61 12.75
N PHE A 237 4.22 17.04 12.27
CA PHE A 237 5.18 17.70 13.13
C PHE A 237 4.69 19.10 13.53
N THR A 238 4.81 19.35 14.82
CA THR A 238 4.55 20.63 15.47
C THR A 238 5.84 21.13 16.11
N PHE A 239 5.85 22.36 16.61
CA PHE A 239 6.98 22.87 17.39
C PHE A 239 7.21 22.05 18.67
N ASP A 240 6.20 21.32 19.16
CA ASP A 240 6.33 20.44 20.33
C ASP A 240 7.21 19.19 20.04
N ASN A 241 7.45 18.88 18.78
CA ASN A 241 8.38 17.84 18.37
C ASN A 241 9.85 18.30 18.33
N ILE A 242 10.14 19.56 18.67
CA ILE A 242 11.51 20.08 18.68
C ILE A 242 12.12 19.88 20.07
N GLY A 243 13.21 19.10 20.11
CA GLY A 243 14.11 19.04 21.26
C GLY A 243 15.41 19.77 20.97
N ILE A 244 16.19 20.06 22.03
CA ILE A 244 17.51 20.68 21.94
C ILE A 244 18.48 19.85 22.74
N GLU A 245 19.65 19.51 22.15
CA GLU A 245 20.74 18.79 22.79
C GLU A 245 22.05 19.49 22.42
N ASP A 246 22.82 19.95 23.42
CA ASP A 246 24.05 20.72 23.23
C ASP A 246 23.92 21.96 22.33
N GLY A 247 22.74 22.59 22.34
CA GLY A 247 22.40 23.72 21.48
C GLY A 247 22.03 23.33 20.06
N ILE A 248 21.95 22.06 19.73
CA ILE A 248 21.54 21.55 18.42
C ILE A 248 20.05 21.21 18.47
N PRO A 249 19.19 21.90 17.71
CA PRO A 249 17.78 21.54 17.63
C PRO A 249 17.57 20.28 16.79
N PHE A 250 16.63 19.44 17.20
CA PHE A 250 16.28 18.22 16.48
C PHE A 250 14.76 17.96 16.54
N ILE A 251 14.24 17.30 15.51
CA ILE A 251 12.89 16.73 15.52
C ILE A 251 12.94 15.35 16.14
N HIS A 252 12.00 15.06 17.06
CA HIS A 252 11.84 13.73 17.62
C HIS A 252 10.39 13.24 17.43
N TYR A 253 10.25 11.96 17.09
CA TYR A 253 8.96 11.36 16.83
C TYR A 253 8.98 9.83 16.83
N LEU A 254 7.80 9.23 17.03
CA LEU A 254 7.57 7.80 16.89
C LEU A 254 6.95 7.53 15.51
N PRO A 255 7.64 6.75 14.61
CA PRO A 255 7.11 6.48 13.27
C PRO A 255 5.80 5.68 13.32
N GLN A 256 4.79 6.11 12.54
CA GLN A 256 3.50 5.41 12.49
C GLN A 256 3.56 4.00 11.89
N LYS A 257 4.35 3.84 10.82
CA LYS A 257 4.29 2.65 9.96
C LYS A 257 5.08 1.45 10.50
N THR A 258 5.93 1.64 11.49
CA THR A 258 6.78 0.59 12.08
C THR A 258 6.27 0.08 13.43
N HIS A 259 5.03 0.42 13.77
CA HIS A 259 4.38 -0.13 14.96
C HIS A 259 3.97 -1.59 14.70
N LYS A 260 4.69 -2.51 15.32
CA LYS A 260 4.14 -3.80 15.70
C LYS A 260 3.82 -3.70 17.19
N ASP A 261 2.57 -4.02 17.54
CA ASP A 261 2.17 -4.07 18.93
C ASP A 261 3.09 -5.03 19.70
N GLY A 262 3.56 -4.57 20.88
CA GLY A 262 4.47 -5.34 21.74
C GLY A 262 5.97 -5.12 21.53
N LEU A 263 6.43 -4.36 20.54
CA LEU A 263 7.85 -4.00 20.40
C LEU A 263 8.15 -2.63 21.01
N ILE A 264 9.32 -2.51 21.65
CA ILE A 264 9.82 -1.23 22.16
C ILE A 264 9.88 -0.23 21.00
N ARG A 265 9.15 0.86 21.13
CA ARG A 265 9.11 1.93 20.14
C ARG A 265 10.43 2.68 20.17
N THR A 266 11.18 2.64 19.07
CA THR A 266 12.39 3.46 18.96
C THR A 266 12.01 4.85 18.46
N GLU A 267 12.24 5.84 19.31
CA GLU A 267 12.12 7.24 18.93
C GLU A 267 13.17 7.61 17.89
N ILE A 268 12.74 8.29 16.83
CA ILE A 268 13.65 8.84 15.83
C ILE A 268 13.96 10.29 16.19
N LYS A 269 15.25 10.62 16.23
CA LYS A 269 15.76 11.97 16.43
C LYS A 269 16.51 12.39 15.17
N THR A 270 16.12 13.51 14.56
CA THR A 270 16.76 14.06 13.35
C THR A 270 17.15 15.50 13.58
N PRO A 271 18.44 15.87 13.49
CA PRO A 271 18.88 17.25 13.65
C PRO A 271 18.18 18.19 12.65
N ILE A 272 17.94 19.41 13.07
CA ILE A 272 17.44 20.49 12.23
C ILE A 272 18.66 21.28 11.74
N ILE A 273 19.03 21.13 10.47
CA ILE A 273 20.10 21.92 9.86
C ILE A 273 19.65 23.32 9.53
N ARG A 274 20.57 24.27 9.37
CA ARG A 274 20.30 25.68 9.15
C ARG A 274 19.26 25.96 8.07
N LEU A 275 19.34 25.29 6.93
CA LEU A 275 18.39 25.41 5.82
C LEU A 275 16.94 25.08 6.23
N ALA A 276 16.74 24.00 6.99
CA ALA A 276 15.42 23.64 7.49
C ALA A 276 14.94 24.59 8.59
N TYR A 277 15.85 24.98 9.47
CA TYR A 277 15.57 25.91 10.57
C TYR A 277 15.05 27.25 10.04
N ASP A 278 15.74 27.89 9.09
CA ASP A 278 15.35 29.18 8.54
C ASP A 278 13.96 29.14 7.90
N ILE A 279 13.61 28.02 7.27
CA ILE A 279 12.26 27.83 6.69
C ILE A 279 11.22 27.65 7.80
N ILE A 280 11.48 26.80 8.79
CA ILE A 280 10.54 26.53 9.89
C ILE A 280 10.24 27.81 10.68
N MET A 281 11.28 28.59 10.97
CA MET A 281 11.12 29.80 11.77
C MET A 281 10.28 30.90 11.09
N LYS A 282 10.13 30.89 9.76
CA LYS A 282 9.18 31.76 9.05
C LYS A 282 7.72 31.52 9.47
N TYR A 283 7.39 30.30 9.89
CA TYR A 283 6.02 29.89 10.22
C TYR A 283 5.77 29.82 11.74
N ARG A 284 6.74 30.19 12.55
CA ARG A 284 6.61 30.14 14.01
C ARG A 284 5.54 31.11 14.51
N GLY A 285 4.51 30.55 15.15
CA GLY A 285 3.38 31.33 15.68
C GLY A 285 2.35 31.76 14.65
N GLU A 286 2.59 31.51 13.35
CA GLU A 286 1.68 31.89 12.26
C GLU A 286 0.62 30.83 11.94
N LEU A 287 0.84 29.59 12.36
CA LEU A 287 0.01 28.44 11.98
C LEU A 287 -0.82 27.93 13.16
N SER A 288 -2.04 27.46 12.85
CA SER A 288 -2.89 26.79 13.83
C SER A 288 -2.24 25.49 14.34
N ASN A 289 -2.63 25.07 15.55
CA ASN A 289 -2.16 23.83 16.19
C ASN A 289 -0.64 23.73 16.32
N ASN A 290 0.07 24.83 16.42
CA ASN A 290 1.53 24.89 16.57
C ASN A 290 2.29 24.10 15.47
N ALA A 291 1.69 23.99 14.26
CA ALA A 291 2.25 23.23 13.14
C ALA A 291 3.60 23.82 12.70
N LEU A 292 4.56 22.96 12.35
CA LEU A 292 5.89 23.35 11.89
C LEU A 292 5.87 24.04 10.52
N LEU A 293 4.96 23.62 9.65
CA LEU A 293 4.85 24.07 8.26
C LEU A 293 3.38 24.11 7.83
N PRO A 294 3.02 24.88 6.81
CA PRO A 294 1.67 24.92 6.28
C PRO A 294 1.34 23.68 5.46
N TYR A 295 1.25 22.51 6.12
CA TYR A 295 1.04 21.23 5.47
C TYR A 295 -0.23 21.17 4.62
N TYR A 296 -0.22 20.30 3.61
CA TYR A 296 -1.41 19.96 2.86
C TYR A 296 -2.31 19.03 3.70
N PRO A 297 -3.64 19.22 3.64
CA PRO A 297 -4.57 18.43 4.47
C PRO A 297 -4.52 16.93 4.14
N GLU A 298 -5.00 16.08 5.04
CA GLU A 298 -5.10 14.64 4.85
C GLU A 298 -6.01 14.23 3.68
N GLY A 299 -5.87 13.03 3.18
CA GLY A 299 -6.64 12.51 2.06
C GLY A 299 -6.21 13.09 0.72
N ASN A 300 -7.03 13.91 0.10
CA ASN A 300 -6.74 14.54 -1.19
C ASN A 300 -5.52 15.49 -1.15
N GLY A 301 -5.10 15.92 0.04
CA GLY A 301 -3.95 16.79 0.23
C GLY A 301 -2.62 16.15 -0.17
N GLU A 302 -2.43 14.84 0.00
CA GLU A 302 -1.21 14.18 -0.49
C GLU A 302 -1.15 14.18 -2.02
N THR A 303 -2.26 13.99 -2.70
CA THR A 303 -2.36 14.11 -4.17
C THR A 303 -2.03 15.54 -4.60
N GLY A 304 -2.58 16.54 -3.92
CA GLY A 304 -2.28 17.95 -4.16
C GLY A 304 -0.80 18.27 -3.94
N TYR A 305 -0.21 17.80 -2.85
CA TYR A 305 1.21 17.99 -2.58
C TYR A 305 2.11 17.34 -3.64
N ASN A 306 1.83 16.10 -4.03
CA ASN A 306 2.58 15.43 -5.10
C ASN A 306 2.47 16.17 -6.45
N TYR A 307 1.29 16.74 -6.75
CA TYR A 307 1.11 17.57 -7.93
C TYR A 307 1.97 18.84 -7.86
N GLN A 308 1.98 19.53 -6.73
CA GLN A 308 2.80 20.73 -6.54
C GLN A 308 4.31 20.43 -6.60
N ILE A 309 4.76 19.28 -6.11
CA ILE A 309 6.17 18.84 -6.28
C ILE A 309 6.52 18.73 -7.78
N LYS A 310 5.65 18.14 -8.59
CA LYS A 310 5.87 18.05 -10.05
C LYS A 310 5.99 19.42 -10.69
N GLN A 311 5.05 20.32 -10.39
CA GLN A 311 5.07 21.70 -10.85
C GLN A 311 6.32 22.46 -10.40
N LEU A 312 6.76 22.26 -9.15
CA LEU A 312 7.98 22.86 -8.62
C LEU A 312 9.23 22.41 -9.38
N LEU A 313 9.37 21.10 -9.61
CA LEU A 313 10.52 20.56 -10.34
C LEU A 313 10.52 21.01 -11.81
N GLU A 314 9.37 21.03 -12.45
CA GLU A 314 9.19 21.54 -13.81
C GLU A 314 9.56 23.03 -13.90
N TYR A 315 9.08 23.87 -12.97
CA TYR A 315 9.41 25.29 -12.86
C TYR A 315 10.91 25.53 -12.63
N CYS A 316 11.56 24.63 -11.86
CA CYS A 316 13.00 24.66 -11.64
C CYS A 316 13.81 24.08 -12.82
N GLU A 317 13.16 23.70 -13.91
CA GLU A 317 13.79 23.14 -15.12
C GLU A 317 14.59 21.84 -14.85
N ILE A 318 14.15 21.04 -13.87
CA ILE A 318 14.81 19.77 -13.54
C ILE A 318 14.26 18.70 -14.49
N ASN A 319 14.87 18.60 -15.67
CA ASN A 319 14.37 17.81 -16.81
C ASN A 319 15.11 16.47 -17.01
N ARG A 320 15.95 16.06 -16.06
CA ARG A 320 16.71 14.82 -16.17
C ARG A 320 15.80 13.64 -16.42
N LYS A 321 16.16 12.83 -17.42
CA LYS A 321 15.45 11.60 -17.75
C LYS A 321 15.78 10.50 -16.74
N VAL A 322 14.76 9.79 -16.28
CA VAL A 322 14.87 8.65 -15.38
C VAL A 322 14.21 7.44 -16.01
N ALA A 323 14.83 6.29 -15.86
CA ALA A 323 14.27 5.03 -16.34
C ALA A 323 13.17 4.55 -15.39
N MET A 324 12.04 4.15 -15.96
CA MET A 324 10.91 3.51 -15.27
C MET A 324 10.61 2.20 -15.99
N PHE A 325 10.64 1.08 -15.30
CA PHE A 325 10.28 -0.18 -15.92
C PHE A 325 8.77 -0.25 -16.17
N SER A 326 8.39 -0.32 -17.43
CA SER A 326 7.01 -0.56 -17.84
C SER A 326 6.72 -2.06 -17.82
N THR A 327 5.96 -2.52 -16.84
CA THR A 327 5.56 -3.93 -16.74
C THR A 327 4.65 -4.36 -17.88
N THR A 328 3.97 -3.41 -18.54
CA THR A 328 3.11 -3.67 -19.69
C THR A 328 3.93 -3.88 -20.97
N LEU A 329 4.98 -3.09 -21.16
CA LEU A 329 5.84 -3.18 -22.34
C LEU A 329 7.05 -4.12 -22.15
N GLY A 330 7.36 -4.51 -20.91
CA GLY A 330 8.53 -5.31 -20.58
C GLY A 330 9.87 -4.60 -20.79
N THR A 331 9.85 -3.26 -20.95
CA THR A 331 11.02 -2.42 -21.25
C THR A 331 11.06 -1.18 -20.37
N ASN A 332 12.20 -0.50 -20.33
CA ASN A 332 12.32 0.79 -19.66
C ASN A 332 11.72 1.91 -20.51
N GLU A 333 10.80 2.67 -19.92
CA GLU A 333 10.36 3.98 -20.40
C GLU A 333 11.20 5.08 -19.73
N TYR A 334 11.55 6.12 -20.50
CA TYR A 334 12.30 7.26 -19.98
C TYR A 334 11.36 8.47 -19.83
N LYS A 335 11.19 8.95 -18.60
CA LYS A 335 10.35 10.12 -18.26
C LYS A 335 11.18 11.20 -17.60
N CYS A 336 10.76 12.45 -17.71
CA CYS A 336 11.39 13.51 -16.94
C CYS A 336 11.12 13.28 -15.44
N ILE A 337 12.10 13.59 -14.60
CA ILE A 337 11.98 13.38 -13.16
C ILE A 337 10.76 14.11 -12.55
N TYR A 338 10.41 15.30 -13.08
CA TYR A 338 9.22 16.04 -12.62
C TYR A 338 7.91 15.29 -12.91
N GLU A 339 7.82 14.50 -14.00
CA GLU A 339 6.61 13.74 -14.33
C GLU A 339 6.31 12.61 -13.31
N VAL A 340 7.36 12.06 -12.70
CA VAL A 340 7.28 10.91 -11.79
C VAL A 340 7.51 11.29 -10.32
N ALA A 341 7.81 12.54 -10.05
CA ALA A 341 8.08 13.06 -8.71
C ALA A 341 6.89 12.90 -7.76
N SER A 342 7.19 12.66 -6.51
CA SER A 342 6.23 12.60 -5.40
C SER A 342 6.96 12.90 -4.08
N SER A 343 6.22 12.98 -2.98
CA SER A 343 6.77 13.15 -1.62
C SER A 343 7.81 12.09 -1.24
N LYS A 344 7.79 10.91 -1.89
CA LYS A 344 8.81 9.87 -1.69
C LYS A 344 10.20 10.29 -2.18
N LEU A 345 10.25 11.20 -3.16
CA LEU A 345 11.49 11.74 -3.71
C LEU A 345 12.32 12.44 -2.62
N ALA A 346 11.69 13.18 -1.73
CA ALA A 346 12.37 13.88 -0.63
C ALA A 346 13.18 12.93 0.24
N ARG A 347 12.57 11.82 0.69
CA ARG A 347 13.27 10.82 1.52
C ARG A 347 14.39 10.11 0.76
N LYS A 348 14.17 9.78 -0.52
CA LYS A 348 15.19 9.15 -1.35
C LYS A 348 16.37 10.08 -1.58
N THR A 349 16.13 11.37 -1.79
CA THR A 349 17.15 12.42 -1.90
C THR A 349 17.95 12.56 -0.61
N HIS A 350 17.30 12.61 0.55
CA HIS A 350 17.99 12.60 1.85
C HIS A 350 18.95 11.44 1.98
N VAL A 351 18.46 10.22 1.71
CA VAL A 351 19.28 9.01 1.85
C VAL A 351 20.48 9.03 0.90
N ASP A 352 20.30 9.46 -0.36
CA ASP A 352 21.40 9.56 -1.32
C ASP A 352 22.45 10.59 -0.89
N LEU A 353 22.02 11.79 -0.48
CA LEU A 353 22.94 12.84 -0.02
C LEU A 353 23.72 12.41 1.23
N MET A 354 23.05 11.75 2.19
CA MET A 354 23.69 11.24 3.39
C MET A 354 24.70 10.12 3.08
N ASN A 355 24.34 9.20 2.16
CA ASN A 355 25.25 8.11 1.78
C ASN A 355 26.54 8.62 1.14
N LYS A 356 26.50 9.76 0.46
CA LYS A 356 27.68 10.36 -0.21
C LYS A 356 28.70 10.96 0.76
N VAL A 357 28.28 11.31 1.97
CA VAL A 357 29.16 11.91 3.01
C VAL A 357 29.52 10.94 4.12
N GLN A 358 28.83 9.81 4.25
CA GLN A 358 29.18 8.79 5.22
C GLN A 358 30.45 8.04 4.81
N VAL A 359 31.38 7.87 5.76
CA VAL A 359 32.48 6.92 5.61
C VAL A 359 31.89 5.51 5.48
N ASP A 360 32.46 4.70 4.59
CA ASP A 360 32.03 3.30 4.44
C ASP A 360 32.23 2.53 5.76
N LYS A 361 31.16 2.41 6.54
CA LYS A 361 31.14 1.75 7.85
C LYS A 361 31.50 0.25 7.75
N TYR A 362 31.28 -0.39 6.61
CA TYR A 362 31.61 -1.79 6.41
C TYR A 362 33.11 -1.99 6.20
N ALA A 363 33.75 -1.11 5.43
CA ALA A 363 35.20 -1.12 5.26
C ALA A 363 35.92 -0.78 6.58
N ALA A 364 35.44 0.23 7.29
CA ALA A 364 36.01 0.63 8.60
C ALA A 364 35.86 -0.48 9.67
N GLY A 365 34.75 -1.23 9.65
CA GLY A 365 34.47 -2.32 10.59
C GLY A 365 34.96 -3.69 10.15
N LEU A 366 35.61 -3.82 9.00
CA LEU A 366 36.05 -5.11 8.42
C LEU A 366 34.92 -6.14 8.24
N HIS A 367 33.70 -5.68 8.03
CA HIS A 367 32.52 -6.52 7.83
C HIS A 367 32.10 -6.58 6.37
N ALA A 368 31.46 -7.68 5.99
CA ALA A 368 30.86 -7.82 4.66
C ALA A 368 29.77 -6.75 4.46
N LYS A 369 29.69 -6.23 3.23
CA LYS A 369 28.65 -5.25 2.82
C LYS A 369 27.26 -5.82 3.14
N ASN A 370 26.39 -5.00 3.74
CA ASN A 370 25.06 -5.36 4.23
C ASN A 370 25.01 -6.28 5.48
N SER A 371 26.07 -6.37 6.25
CA SER A 371 26.07 -7.07 7.54
C SER A 371 25.24 -6.29 8.58
N SER A 372 24.17 -6.88 9.09
CA SER A 372 23.36 -6.32 10.20
C SER A 372 24.15 -6.19 11.51
N ALA A 373 25.29 -6.87 11.63
CA ALA A 373 26.14 -6.79 12.81
C ALA A 373 26.75 -5.39 12.99
N VAL A 374 27.14 -4.71 11.89
CA VAL A 374 27.70 -3.35 11.95
C VAL A 374 26.69 -2.32 12.46
N GLU A 375 25.41 -2.51 12.13
CA GLU A 375 24.34 -1.59 12.56
C GLU A 375 24.14 -1.56 14.09
N ARG A 376 24.51 -2.62 14.78
CA ARG A 376 24.45 -2.72 16.26
C ARG A 376 25.51 -1.90 16.96
N TYR A 377 26.62 -1.59 16.28
CA TYR A 377 27.77 -0.86 16.85
C TYR A 377 27.82 0.62 16.46
N THR A 378 26.97 1.06 15.50
CA THR A 378 26.93 2.46 15.05
C THR A 378 25.75 3.19 15.65
N ASN A 379 25.89 3.63 16.89
CA ASN A 379 24.91 4.53 17.52
C ASN A 379 25.39 5.98 17.33
N MET A 380 24.91 6.62 16.27
CA MET A 380 25.28 7.99 15.91
C MET A 380 24.51 9.00 16.75
N GLY A 381 25.19 9.79 17.56
CA GLY A 381 24.61 10.86 18.36
C GLY A 381 24.06 12.02 17.51
N ILE A 382 23.32 12.92 18.15
CA ILE A 382 22.72 14.11 17.50
C ILE A 382 23.82 14.99 16.87
N LYS A 383 24.89 15.26 17.58
CA LYS A 383 26.00 16.10 17.12
C LYS A 383 26.69 15.54 15.87
N GLU A 384 27.01 14.26 15.87
CA GLU A 384 27.67 13.62 14.74
C GLU A 384 26.75 13.62 13.51
N ARG A 385 25.47 13.30 13.70
CA ARG A 385 24.45 13.33 12.64
C ARG A 385 24.26 14.74 12.10
N PHE A 386 24.27 15.76 12.96
CA PHE A 386 24.20 17.17 12.58
C PHE A 386 25.34 17.57 11.65
N ILE A 387 26.59 17.23 12.02
CA ILE A 387 27.78 17.51 11.21
C ILE A 387 27.67 16.87 9.83
N LEU A 388 27.29 15.58 9.76
CA LEU A 388 27.12 14.88 8.50
C LEU A 388 26.00 15.48 7.64
N MET A 389 24.87 15.87 8.25
CA MET A 389 23.78 16.51 7.54
C MET A 389 24.21 17.89 7.01
N CYS A 390 24.93 18.68 7.80
CA CYS A 390 25.47 19.95 7.32
C CYS A 390 26.38 19.76 6.10
N ALA A 391 27.28 18.77 6.13
CA ALA A 391 28.15 18.44 5.00
C ALA A 391 27.34 17.96 3.78
N ALA A 392 26.35 17.08 3.96
CA ALA A 392 25.51 16.53 2.90
C ALA A 392 24.72 17.62 2.18
N PHE A 393 24.11 18.54 2.94
CA PHE A 393 23.29 19.61 2.41
C PHE A 393 24.06 20.91 2.10
N GLY A 394 25.32 21.01 2.51
CA GLY A 394 26.17 22.19 2.26
C GLY A 394 25.78 23.37 3.14
N CYS A 395 25.41 23.14 4.39
CA CYS A 395 25.04 24.15 5.35
C CYS A 395 26.14 24.33 6.40
N GLU A 396 26.23 25.53 6.95
CA GLU A 396 27.06 25.78 8.13
C GLU A 396 26.38 25.27 9.40
N GLY A 397 27.20 24.89 10.39
CA GLY A 397 26.71 24.55 11.73
C GLY A 397 26.24 25.81 12.47
N TYR A 398 25.30 25.63 13.39
CA TYR A 398 24.77 26.69 14.24
C TYR A 398 24.30 26.11 15.57
N LYS A 399 24.07 26.98 16.55
CA LYS A 399 23.48 26.60 17.83
C LYS A 399 22.33 27.51 18.18
N VAL A 400 21.41 27.00 18.99
CA VAL A 400 20.25 27.73 19.49
C VAL A 400 20.19 27.67 21.02
N ASN A 401 19.53 28.66 21.63
CA ASN A 401 19.17 28.66 23.04
C ASN A 401 17.84 27.87 23.25
N ASN A 402 17.37 27.80 24.49
CA ASN A 402 16.12 27.08 24.83
C ASN A 402 14.85 27.70 24.21
N THR A 403 14.93 28.93 23.73
CA THR A 403 13.84 29.62 23.02
C THR A 403 13.95 29.46 21.50
N LEU A 404 14.82 28.59 21.03
CA LEU A 404 15.14 28.37 19.61
C LEU A 404 15.78 29.57 18.91
N ASP A 405 16.29 30.58 19.62
CA ASP A 405 16.99 31.70 18.99
C ASP A 405 18.46 31.32 18.75
N ILE A 406 19.01 31.76 17.62
CA ILE A 406 20.41 31.47 17.27
C ILE A 406 21.35 32.15 18.26
N VAL A 407 22.27 31.37 18.79
CA VAL A 407 23.34 31.87 19.64
C VAL A 407 24.53 32.21 18.75
N HIS A 408 24.92 33.48 18.72
CA HIS A 408 26.17 33.91 18.09
C HIS A 408 27.31 33.60 19.07
N ASN A 409 28.29 32.81 18.62
CA ASN A 409 29.51 32.52 19.39
C ASN A 409 30.41 33.76 19.50
#